data_6ae2ec9c5664d0fb840a03b37b5fc68a
#
_entry.id   6ae2ec9c5664d0fb840a03b37b5fc68a
#
_cell.length_a   1.000
_cell.length_b   1.000
_cell.length_c   1.000
_cell.angle_alpha   90.00
_cell.angle_beta   90.00
_cell.angle_gamma   90.00
#
_symmetry.space_group_name_H-M   'P 1'
#
loop_
_entity.id
_entity.type
_entity.pdbx_description
1 polymer ?
#
loop_
_entity_poly.entity_id
_entity_poly.type
_entity_poly.pdbx_seq_one_letter_code
_entity_poly.pdbx_strand_id
1 'polypeptide(L)'
;MIDRSSRRRFGQNYLTDKSVIYQIVDKINPSKEDSFIEIGPGQGAITGSIKNRSKNLTLIEIDKENVAYLRSFLGDEIKIFEEDVLK
;
A
#
# COMPACT_ATOMS: atom_id res chain seq x y z
N MET A 1 16.36 -18.82 9.49
CA MET A 1 15.93 -18.38 9.20
C MET A 1 15.56 -17.64 9.65
N ILE A 2 15.64 -17.15 9.84
CA ILE A 2 15.24 -16.49 10.11
C ILE A 2 14.48 -16.07 10.51
N ASP A 3 14.75 -15.61 11.07
CA ASP A 3 13.82 -15.26 11.46
C ASP A 3 13.02 -14.55 10.62
N ARG A 4 12.94 -14.93 9.49
CA ARG A 4 12.14 -14.42 8.66
C ARG A 4 10.80 -14.61 9.03
N SER A 5 10.48 -15.59 9.74
CA SER A 5 9.12 -15.81 10.15
C SER A 5 8.62 -14.65 10.96
N SER A 6 9.44 -14.01 11.77
CA SER A 6 8.92 -12.91 12.53
C SER A 6 8.63 -11.70 11.66
N ARG A 7 9.41 -11.47 10.61
CA ARG A 7 9.11 -10.38 9.72
C ARG A 7 7.89 -10.65 8.88
N ARG A 8 7.55 -11.89 8.67
CA ARG A 8 6.40 -12.23 7.86
C ARG A 8 5.16 -12.42 8.65
N ARG A 9 5.27 -12.31 9.98
CA ARG A 9 4.13 -12.46 10.82
C ARG A 9 3.10 -11.43 10.43
N PHE A 10 1.86 -11.80 10.34
CA PHE A 10 0.76 -10.93 9.93
C PHE A 10 0.85 -10.48 8.49
N GLY A 11 1.65 -11.14 7.67
CA GLY A 11 1.77 -10.76 6.28
C GLY A 11 2.52 -9.47 6.06
N GLN A 12 3.40 -9.12 6.96
CA GLN A 12 4.10 -7.84 6.88
C GLN A 12 5.44 -7.96 6.18
N ASN A 13 5.44 -8.44 4.95
CA ASN A 13 6.62 -8.40 4.10
C ASN A 13 6.50 -7.16 3.25
N TYR A 14 7.43 -6.22 3.46
CA TYR A 14 7.36 -4.97 2.72
C TYR A 14 8.15 -5.09 1.42
N LEU A 15 7.53 -4.62 0.36
CA LEU A 15 8.12 -4.65 -0.95
C LEU A 15 9.05 -3.47 -1.10
N THR A 16 10.34 -3.73 -1.30
CA THR A 16 11.31 -2.67 -1.43
C THR A 16 12.07 -2.69 -2.75
N ASP A 17 11.99 -3.77 -3.51
CA ASP A 17 12.68 -3.87 -4.79
C ASP A 17 11.93 -3.05 -5.83
N LYS A 18 12.53 -1.97 -6.25
CA LYS A 18 11.90 -1.03 -7.17
C LYS A 18 11.58 -1.65 -8.52
N SER A 19 12.40 -2.57 -9.00
CA SER A 19 12.12 -3.18 -10.29
C SER A 19 10.87 -4.05 -10.24
N VAL A 20 10.65 -4.74 -9.12
CA VAL A 20 9.44 -5.55 -8.93
C VAL A 20 8.23 -4.63 -8.81
N ILE A 21 8.37 -3.53 -8.07
CA ILE A 21 7.29 -2.56 -7.92
C ILE A 21 6.89 -2.00 -9.27
N TYR A 22 7.84 -1.61 -10.10
CA TYR A 22 7.54 -1.09 -11.43
C TYR A 22 6.86 -2.13 -12.30
N GLN A 23 7.27 -3.39 -12.22
CA GLN A 23 6.63 -4.45 -12.98
C GLN A 23 5.17 -4.63 -12.58
N ILE A 24 4.89 -4.57 -11.28
CA ILE A 24 3.52 -4.71 -10.79
C ILE A 24 2.68 -3.53 -11.27
N VAL A 25 3.18 -2.32 -11.11
CA VAL A 25 2.44 -1.13 -11.50
C VAL A 25 2.23 -1.07 -13.02
N ASP A 26 3.23 -1.50 -13.81
CA ASP A 26 3.07 -1.56 -15.25
C ASP A 26 1.97 -2.52 -15.66
N LYS A 27 1.83 -3.62 -14.95
CA LYS A 27 0.78 -4.58 -15.27
C LYS A 27 -0.60 -4.05 -14.91
N ILE A 28 -0.69 -3.29 -13.83
CA ILE A 28 -1.94 -2.64 -13.44
C ILE A 28 -2.26 -1.53 -14.41
N ASN A 29 -1.23 -0.82 -14.88
CA ASN A 29 -1.36 0.29 -15.82
C ASN A 29 -2.39 1.32 -15.37
N PRO A 30 -2.19 1.97 -14.24
CA PRO A 30 -3.18 2.91 -13.69
C PRO A 30 -3.37 4.12 -14.60
N SER A 31 -4.59 4.62 -14.67
CA SER A 31 -4.88 5.87 -15.36
C SER A 31 -5.56 6.83 -14.40
N LYS A 32 -5.67 8.09 -14.80
CA LYS A 32 -6.26 9.12 -13.94
C LYS A 32 -7.72 8.85 -13.62
N GLU A 33 -8.40 8.12 -14.48
CA GLU A 33 -9.81 7.85 -14.30
C GLU A 33 -10.11 6.61 -13.51
N ASP A 34 -9.10 5.82 -13.23
CA ASP A 34 -9.28 4.58 -12.49
C ASP A 34 -9.48 4.88 -11.01
N SER A 35 -10.24 4.02 -10.35
CA SER A 35 -10.38 4.04 -8.90
C SER A 35 -9.78 2.77 -8.36
N PHE A 36 -8.92 2.90 -7.34
CA PHE A 36 -8.22 1.77 -6.77
C PHE A 36 -8.53 1.63 -5.29
N ILE A 37 -8.61 0.39 -4.85
CA ILE A 37 -8.64 0.08 -3.43
C ILE A 37 -7.45 -0.82 -3.18
N GLU A 38 -6.55 -0.40 -2.30
CA GLU A 38 -5.40 -1.21 -1.94
C GLU A 38 -5.58 -1.72 -0.53
N ILE A 39 -5.52 -3.03 -0.36
CA ILE A 39 -5.68 -3.68 0.93
C ILE A 39 -4.30 -4.10 1.43
N GLY A 40 -3.96 -3.69 2.64
CA GLY A 40 -2.68 -4.01 3.23
C GLY A 40 -1.50 -3.31 2.55
N PRO A 41 -1.58 -1.99 2.31
CA PRO A 41 -0.50 -1.29 1.63
C PRO A 41 0.83 -1.27 2.39
N GLY A 42 0.83 -1.61 3.65
CA GLY A 42 2.04 -1.62 4.46
C GLY A 42 2.64 -0.22 4.54
N GLN A 43 3.85 -0.06 4.04
CA GLN A 43 4.50 1.25 4.04
C GLN A 43 4.34 1.98 2.72
N GLY A 44 3.49 1.48 1.85
CA GLY A 44 3.05 2.24 0.68
C GLY A 44 3.96 2.19 -0.53
N ALA A 45 4.73 1.12 -0.69
CA ALA A 45 5.65 1.03 -1.82
C ALA A 45 4.93 1.06 -3.16
N ILE A 46 3.85 0.30 -3.29
CA ILE A 46 3.05 0.31 -4.52
C ILE A 46 2.14 1.53 -4.54
N THR A 47 1.64 1.92 -3.36
CA THR A 47 0.75 3.05 -3.20
C THR A 47 1.34 4.32 -3.80
N GLY A 48 2.61 4.59 -3.51
CA GLY A 48 3.26 5.80 -3.99
C GLY A 48 3.31 5.85 -5.51
N SER A 49 3.52 4.70 -6.16
CA SER A 49 3.56 4.65 -7.61
C SER A 49 2.17 4.82 -8.22
N ILE A 50 1.15 4.24 -7.61
CA ILE A 50 -0.21 4.38 -8.12
C ILE A 50 -0.72 5.79 -7.89
N LYS A 51 -0.39 6.41 -6.76
CA LYS A 51 -0.83 7.75 -6.44
C LYS A 51 -0.43 8.76 -7.52
N ASN A 52 0.75 8.58 -8.09
CA ASN A 52 1.23 9.50 -9.12
C ASN A 52 0.46 9.37 -10.42
N ARG A 53 -0.23 8.27 -10.63
CA ARG A 53 -0.93 7.99 -11.88
C ARG A 53 -2.45 8.02 -11.75
N SER A 54 -2.96 7.85 -10.54
CA SER A 54 -4.40 7.90 -10.30
C SER A 54 -4.65 8.54 -8.95
N LYS A 55 -5.63 9.45 -8.88
CA LYS A 55 -5.95 10.15 -7.64
C LYS A 55 -7.06 9.50 -6.85
N ASN A 56 -7.75 8.54 -7.45
CA ASN A 56 -8.89 7.90 -6.79
C ASN A 56 -8.42 6.63 -6.09
N LEU A 57 -7.71 6.82 -4.99
CA LEU A 57 -7.08 5.72 -4.27
C LEU A 57 -7.61 5.67 -2.85
N THR A 58 -8.04 4.49 -2.44
CA THR A 58 -8.49 4.25 -1.06
C THR A 58 -7.65 3.12 -0.50
N LEU A 59 -7.21 3.26 0.73
CA LEU A 59 -6.37 2.27 1.39
C LEU A 59 -7.10 1.68 2.58
N ILE A 60 -6.92 0.39 2.79
CA ILE A 60 -7.44 -0.29 3.97
C ILE A 60 -6.26 -0.99 4.64
N GLU A 61 -5.92 -0.56 5.83
CA GLU A 61 -4.74 -1.05 6.54
C GLU A 61 -5.09 -1.32 8.00
N ILE A 62 -4.75 -2.50 8.50
CA ILE A 62 -5.07 -2.89 9.86
C ILE A 62 -4.03 -2.40 10.87
N ASP A 63 -2.80 -2.19 10.45
CA ASP A 63 -1.71 -1.83 11.36
C ASP A 63 -1.69 -0.33 11.62
N LYS A 64 -1.89 0.07 12.89
CA LYS A 64 -1.94 1.46 13.26
C LYS A 64 -0.70 2.24 12.88
N GLU A 65 0.46 1.63 13.04
CA GLU A 65 1.71 2.33 12.73
C GLU A 65 1.83 2.58 11.24
N ASN A 66 1.40 1.63 10.43
CA ASN A 66 1.39 1.82 8.99
C ASN A 66 0.41 2.91 8.60
N VAL A 67 -0.76 2.97 9.23
CA VAL A 67 -1.72 4.02 8.96
C VAL A 67 -1.11 5.39 9.26
N ALA A 68 -0.45 5.54 10.40
CA ALA A 68 0.17 6.80 10.76
C ALA A 68 1.26 7.18 9.75
N TYR A 69 2.08 6.23 9.35
CA TYR A 69 3.13 6.46 8.38
C TYR A 69 2.54 6.88 7.04
N LEU A 70 1.50 6.16 6.59
CA LEU A 70 0.86 6.47 5.30
C LEU A 70 0.23 7.85 5.31
N ARG A 71 -0.40 8.25 6.39
CA ARG A 71 -0.99 9.59 6.48
C ARG A 71 0.07 10.67 6.39
N SER A 72 1.24 10.46 7.03
CA SER A 72 2.30 11.46 7.00
C SER A 72 2.94 11.56 5.63
N PHE A 73 2.92 10.49 4.87
CA PHE A 73 3.60 10.36 3.59
C PHE A 73 2.67 10.74 2.42
N LEU A 74 1.40 10.39 2.49
CA LEU A 74 0.48 10.59 1.37
C LEU A 74 -0.35 11.87 1.47
N GLY A 75 -0.42 12.44 2.65
CA GLY A 75 -1.23 13.64 2.86
C GLY A 75 -2.71 13.30 3.05
N ASP A 76 -3.54 14.33 2.99
CA ASP A 76 -4.95 14.20 3.35
C ASP A 76 -5.87 13.85 2.20
N GLU A 77 -5.35 13.78 0.99
CA GLU A 77 -6.18 13.56 -0.18
C GLU A 77 -6.59 12.12 -0.38
N ILE A 78 -5.90 11.20 0.25
CA ILE A 78 -6.15 9.77 0.07
C ILE A 78 -6.89 9.26 1.28
N LYS A 79 -7.97 8.51 1.04
CA LYS A 79 -8.75 7.93 2.12
C LYS A 79 -8.04 6.71 2.65
N ILE A 80 -7.85 6.67 3.96
CA ILE A 80 -7.22 5.54 4.62
C ILE A 80 -8.15 5.06 5.73
N PHE A 81 -8.54 3.80 5.66
CA PHE A 81 -9.36 3.18 6.69
C PHE A 81 -8.49 2.25 7.53
N GLU A 82 -8.47 2.49 8.83
CA GLU A 82 -7.74 1.64 9.76
C GLU A 82 -8.68 0.53 10.18
N GLU A 83 -8.73 -0.55 9.41
CA GLU A 83 -9.70 -1.62 9.61
C GLU A 83 -9.15 -2.95 9.16
N ASP A 84 -9.72 -4.02 9.72
CA ASP A 84 -9.48 -5.36 9.25
C ASP A 84 -10.53 -5.65 8.17
N VAL A 85 -10.11 -5.74 6.93
CA VAL A 85 -11.03 -5.92 5.80
C VAL A 85 -11.78 -7.25 5.89
N LEU A 86 -11.29 -8.20 6.65
CA LEU A 86 -11.95 -9.50 6.78
C LEU A 86 -13.02 -9.53 7.87
N LYS A 87 -13.25 -8.43 8.49
CA LYS A 87 -14.30 -8.30 9.51
C LYS A 87 -15.37 -7.31 9.07
#